data_17f228b7b3e2df81bd20baf1a4645cc6
#
_entry.id   17f228b7b3e2df81bd20baf1a4645cc6
#
_cell.length_a   1.000
_cell.length_b   1.000
_cell.length_c   1.000
_cell.angle_alpha   90.00
_cell.angle_beta   90.00
_cell.angle_gamma   90.00
#
_symmetry.space_group_name_H-M   'P 1'
#
loop_
_entity.id
_entity.type
_entity.pdbx_description
1 polymer ?
#
loop_
_entity_poly.entity_id
_entity_poly.type
_entity_poly.pdbx_seq_one_letter_code
_entity_poly.pdbx_strand_id
1 'polypeptide(L)'
;MLKKRIIPCLDVDRGRVVKGVNFVDLIDAGDPVEQAKIYNSEGADELCFLDITASSDDRETLFEVVKKTAENCFIPLTVGGGVRTIDDISRLLHHGADKVSINTAAVENIDLVAKAAKKYGSSTIVIAVDAKKNGDKSWNIFTHGGRKPTDIDALEYCIEVANLGAGEILLTSMDRDCLLYTSPSPRDQR
;
A
#
# COMPACT_ATOMS: atom_id res chain seq x y z
N MET A 1 -17.88 17.21 -7.78
CA MET A 1 -17.47 16.91 -6.39
C MET A 1 -16.77 15.58 -6.40
N LEU A 2 -15.52 15.50 -5.96
CA LEU A 2 -14.80 14.23 -5.85
C LEU A 2 -15.46 13.39 -4.76
N LYS A 3 -15.85 12.16 -5.11
CA LYS A 3 -16.39 11.22 -4.13
C LYS A 3 -15.25 10.62 -3.30
N LYS A 4 -15.49 10.35 -2.03
CA LYS A 4 -14.57 9.56 -1.21
C LYS A 4 -14.60 8.12 -1.69
N ARG A 5 -13.45 7.47 -1.77
CA ARG A 5 -13.30 6.06 -2.10
C ARG A 5 -13.11 5.24 -0.81
N ILE A 6 -13.70 4.06 -0.78
CA ILE A 6 -13.43 3.05 0.26
C ILE A 6 -12.50 2.02 -0.35
N ILE A 7 -11.29 1.94 0.18
CA ILE A 7 -10.21 1.09 -0.33
C ILE A 7 -9.76 0.16 0.81
N PRO A 8 -10.28 -1.07 0.90
CA PRO A 8 -9.76 -2.05 1.84
C PRO A 8 -8.29 -2.35 1.56
N CYS A 9 -7.44 -2.25 2.60
CA CYS A 9 -6.05 -2.65 2.56
C CYS A 9 -5.89 -3.98 3.30
N LEU A 10 -5.36 -4.98 2.62
CA LEU A 10 -5.17 -6.32 3.14
C LEU A 10 -3.67 -6.63 3.20
N ASP A 11 -3.19 -6.95 4.39
CA ASP A 11 -1.84 -7.47 4.56
C ASP A 11 -1.82 -8.92 4.09
N VAL A 12 -0.85 -9.24 3.24
CA VAL A 12 -0.65 -10.60 2.70
C VAL A 12 0.69 -11.13 3.18
N ASP A 13 0.67 -12.30 3.81
CA ASP A 13 1.88 -13.04 4.18
C ASP A 13 1.80 -14.43 3.55
N ARG A 14 2.80 -14.78 2.75
CA ARG A 14 2.90 -16.09 2.07
C ARG A 14 1.61 -16.53 1.37
N GLY A 15 0.97 -15.59 0.67
CA GLY A 15 -0.26 -15.85 -0.08
C GLY A 15 -1.54 -15.96 0.74
N ARG A 16 -1.52 -15.58 2.02
CA ARG A 16 -2.69 -15.55 2.91
C ARG A 16 -2.93 -14.13 3.40
N VAL A 17 -4.18 -13.74 3.50
CA VAL A 17 -4.53 -12.50 4.20
C VAL A 17 -4.30 -12.70 5.68
N VAL A 18 -3.60 -11.76 6.29
CA VAL A 18 -3.31 -11.78 7.72
C VAL A 18 -3.73 -10.47 8.37
N LYS A 19 -3.98 -10.53 9.66
CA LYS A 19 -4.29 -9.37 10.47
C LYS A 19 -3.53 -9.45 11.80
N GLY A 20 -2.90 -8.34 12.18
CA GLY A 20 -2.25 -8.21 13.48
C GLY A 20 -2.27 -6.76 13.95
N VAL A 21 -2.13 -6.55 15.24
CA VAL A 21 -1.93 -5.22 15.82
C VAL A 21 -0.43 -4.92 15.80
N ASN A 22 -0.03 -3.80 15.18
CA ASN A 22 1.38 -3.43 15.02
C ASN A 22 2.25 -4.52 14.36
N PHE A 23 1.68 -5.29 13.44
CA PHE A 23 2.36 -6.41 12.75
C PHE A 23 2.86 -7.52 13.68
N VAL A 24 2.30 -7.64 14.88
CA VAL A 24 2.62 -8.69 15.86
C VAL A 24 1.42 -9.63 16.01
N ASP A 25 1.69 -10.90 16.30
CA ASP A 25 0.67 -11.95 16.48
C ASP A 25 -0.31 -12.05 15.31
N LEU A 26 0.26 -12.20 14.09
CA LEU A 26 -0.51 -12.29 12.86
C LEU A 26 -1.48 -13.47 12.90
N ILE A 27 -2.74 -13.18 12.67
CA ILE A 27 -3.83 -14.16 12.58
C ILE A 27 -4.20 -14.30 11.11
N ASP A 28 -4.32 -15.54 10.62
CA ASP A 28 -4.83 -15.84 9.28
C ASP A 28 -6.28 -15.34 9.15
N ALA A 29 -6.52 -14.49 8.18
CA ALA A 29 -7.83 -13.91 7.87
C ALA A 29 -8.43 -14.45 6.57
N GLY A 30 -7.80 -15.41 5.93
CA GLY A 30 -8.39 -16.15 4.81
C GLY A 30 -7.62 -16.04 3.49
N ASP A 31 -8.27 -16.53 2.44
CA ASP A 31 -7.76 -16.49 1.07
C ASP A 31 -7.92 -15.08 0.47
N PRO A 32 -6.88 -14.47 -0.11
CA PRO A 32 -6.95 -13.11 -0.64
C PRO A 32 -7.91 -12.98 -1.83
N VAL A 33 -8.06 -14.00 -2.66
CA VAL A 33 -8.98 -13.97 -3.81
C VAL A 33 -10.43 -13.98 -3.34
N GLU A 34 -10.74 -14.80 -2.33
CA GLU A 34 -12.08 -14.86 -1.75
C GLU A 34 -12.42 -13.56 -1.01
N GLN A 35 -11.46 -12.98 -0.26
CA GLN A 35 -11.64 -11.68 0.36
C GLN A 35 -11.88 -10.58 -0.68
N ALA A 36 -11.14 -10.58 -1.78
CA ALA A 36 -11.33 -9.63 -2.88
C ALA A 36 -12.74 -9.71 -3.48
N LYS A 37 -13.27 -10.92 -3.70
CA LYS A 37 -14.64 -11.12 -4.18
C LYS A 37 -15.68 -10.56 -3.20
N ILE A 38 -15.48 -10.79 -1.90
CA ILE A 38 -16.38 -10.26 -0.85
C ILE A 38 -16.38 -8.74 -0.89
N TYR A 39 -15.23 -8.08 -0.85
CA TYR A 39 -15.14 -6.62 -0.89
C TYR A 39 -15.69 -6.03 -2.18
N ASN A 40 -15.46 -6.66 -3.32
CA ASN A 40 -16.05 -6.26 -4.59
C ASN A 40 -17.59 -6.35 -4.55
N SER A 41 -18.15 -7.43 -3.98
CA SER A 41 -19.62 -7.59 -3.86
C SER A 41 -20.25 -6.63 -2.85
N GLU A 42 -19.52 -6.23 -1.81
CA GLU A 42 -19.95 -5.24 -0.82
C GLU A 42 -19.77 -3.80 -1.29
N GLY A 43 -19.28 -3.58 -2.50
CA GLY A 43 -19.19 -2.27 -3.14
C GLY A 43 -17.98 -1.43 -2.73
N ALA A 44 -16.87 -2.05 -2.43
CA ALA A 44 -15.59 -1.34 -2.30
C ALA A 44 -15.23 -0.67 -3.64
N ASP A 45 -14.63 0.52 -3.58
CA ASP A 45 -14.25 1.27 -4.78
C ASP A 45 -12.96 0.76 -5.41
N GLU A 46 -12.03 0.30 -4.59
CA GLU A 46 -10.73 -0.27 -4.99
C GLU A 46 -10.29 -1.28 -3.93
N LEU A 47 -9.21 -2.02 -4.20
CA LEU A 47 -8.59 -2.95 -3.27
C LEU A 47 -7.08 -2.72 -3.23
N CYS A 48 -6.47 -2.90 -2.05
CA CYS A 48 -5.03 -2.82 -1.88
C CYS A 48 -4.50 -4.09 -1.21
N PHE A 49 -3.49 -4.73 -1.82
CA PHE A 49 -2.71 -5.80 -1.21
C PHE A 49 -1.33 -5.28 -0.83
N LEU A 50 -0.95 -5.50 0.42
CA LEU A 50 0.37 -5.15 0.95
C LEU A 50 1.08 -6.44 1.35
N ASP A 51 2.05 -6.87 0.55
CA ASP A 51 2.88 -8.02 0.88
C ASP A 51 3.84 -7.65 2.01
N ILE A 52 3.65 -8.27 3.15
CA ILE A 52 4.49 -8.13 4.33
C ILE A 52 5.49 -9.29 4.48
N THR A 53 5.55 -10.19 3.52
CA THR A 53 6.45 -11.34 3.51
C THR A 53 7.92 -10.89 3.55
N ALA A 54 8.68 -11.43 4.50
CA ALA A 54 10.08 -11.04 4.69
C ALA A 54 11.04 -11.67 3.68
N SER A 55 10.62 -12.73 2.97
CA SER A 55 11.46 -13.53 2.07
C SER A 55 11.31 -13.13 0.61
N SER A 56 12.44 -13.15 -0.12
CA SER A 56 12.42 -12.99 -1.59
C SER A 56 11.87 -14.22 -2.31
N ASP A 57 11.91 -15.38 -1.67
CA ASP A 57 11.55 -16.65 -2.31
C ASP A 57 10.02 -16.82 -2.40
N ASP A 58 9.25 -16.09 -1.59
CA ASP A 58 7.79 -16.13 -1.59
C ASP A 58 7.12 -15.16 -2.57
N ARG A 59 7.90 -14.40 -3.36
CA ARG A 59 7.35 -13.42 -4.32
C ARG A 59 6.55 -14.05 -5.46
N GLU A 60 6.90 -15.22 -5.91
CA GLU A 60 6.14 -15.90 -6.95
C GLU A 60 4.72 -16.21 -6.48
N THR A 61 4.55 -16.49 -5.18
CA THR A 61 3.23 -16.67 -4.57
C THR A 61 2.39 -15.39 -4.65
N LEU A 62 2.99 -14.21 -4.43
CA LEU A 62 2.29 -12.93 -4.60
C LEU A 62 1.82 -12.72 -6.04
N PHE A 63 2.66 -12.97 -7.03
CA PHE A 63 2.27 -12.80 -8.44
C PHE A 63 1.10 -13.71 -8.82
N GLU A 64 1.08 -14.95 -8.36
CA GLU A 64 -0.05 -15.87 -8.57
C GLU A 64 -1.33 -15.38 -7.88
N VAL A 65 -1.22 -14.84 -6.66
CA VAL A 65 -2.36 -14.23 -5.94
C VAL A 65 -2.89 -13.03 -6.71
N VAL A 66 -2.03 -12.12 -7.16
CA VAL A 66 -2.40 -10.95 -7.95
C VAL A 66 -3.13 -11.35 -9.22
N LYS A 67 -2.59 -12.32 -9.98
CA LYS A 67 -3.18 -12.81 -11.20
C LYS A 67 -4.58 -13.39 -10.96
N LYS A 68 -4.70 -14.31 -9.99
CA LYS A 68 -6.00 -14.91 -9.63
C LYS A 68 -7.02 -13.88 -9.17
N THR A 69 -6.56 -12.86 -8.43
CA THR A 69 -7.43 -11.77 -7.98
C THR A 69 -7.92 -10.96 -9.17
N ALA A 70 -7.04 -10.55 -10.08
CA ALA A 70 -7.39 -9.78 -11.27
C ALA A 70 -8.37 -10.54 -12.21
N GLU A 71 -8.28 -11.87 -12.26
CA GLU A 71 -9.23 -12.71 -13.00
C GLU A 71 -10.63 -12.77 -12.38
N ASN A 72 -10.77 -12.45 -11.10
CA ASN A 72 -12.01 -12.65 -10.32
C ASN A 72 -12.59 -11.37 -9.68
N CYS A 73 -11.84 -10.26 -9.70
CA CYS A 73 -12.23 -9.01 -9.07
C CYS A 73 -12.05 -7.88 -10.08
N PHE A 74 -13.08 -7.05 -10.26
CA PHE A 74 -13.13 -6.05 -11.34
C PHE A 74 -13.09 -4.60 -10.82
N ILE A 75 -12.77 -4.40 -9.54
CA ILE A 75 -12.40 -3.08 -9.00
C ILE A 75 -10.88 -2.92 -9.08
N PRO A 76 -10.35 -1.67 -9.18
CA PRO A 76 -8.92 -1.44 -9.30
C PRO A 76 -8.13 -2.09 -8.16
N LEU A 77 -7.04 -2.77 -8.50
CA LEU A 77 -6.16 -3.46 -7.56
C LEU A 77 -4.82 -2.74 -7.45
N THR A 78 -4.52 -2.23 -6.27
CA THR A 78 -3.20 -1.73 -5.89
C THR A 78 -2.41 -2.85 -5.21
N VAL A 79 -1.16 -3.04 -5.61
CA VAL A 79 -0.28 -4.04 -4.99
C VAL A 79 1.00 -3.38 -4.51
N GLY A 80 1.36 -3.62 -3.26
CA GLY A 80 2.59 -3.14 -2.64
C GLY A 80 3.28 -4.20 -1.81
N GLY A 81 4.42 -3.82 -1.24
CA GLY A 81 5.28 -4.71 -0.48
C GLY A 81 6.45 -5.24 -1.31
N GLY A 82 7.65 -5.08 -0.80
CA GLY A 82 8.88 -5.58 -1.42
C GLY A 82 9.24 -5.02 -2.81
N VAL A 83 8.54 -4.04 -3.34
CA VAL A 83 8.81 -3.41 -4.65
C VAL A 83 10.07 -2.55 -4.56
N ARG A 84 11.08 -2.86 -5.37
CA ARG A 84 12.41 -2.20 -5.31
C ARG A 84 12.88 -1.66 -6.65
N THR A 85 12.41 -2.20 -7.75
CA THR A 85 12.91 -1.90 -9.09
C THR A 85 11.79 -1.63 -10.08
N ILE A 86 12.14 -1.03 -11.21
CA ILE A 86 11.24 -0.85 -12.36
C ILE A 86 10.76 -2.21 -12.89
N ASP A 87 11.58 -3.25 -12.76
CA ASP A 87 11.19 -4.60 -13.19
C ASP A 87 10.13 -5.21 -12.26
N ASP A 88 10.25 -5.03 -10.95
CA ASP A 88 9.21 -5.44 -10.00
C ASP A 88 7.86 -4.78 -10.34
N ILE A 89 7.87 -3.48 -10.64
CA ILE A 89 6.68 -2.74 -11.07
C ILE A 89 6.10 -3.37 -12.35
N SER A 90 6.95 -3.62 -13.35
CA SER A 90 6.55 -4.23 -14.61
C SER A 90 5.88 -5.58 -14.38
N ARG A 91 6.47 -6.44 -13.56
CA ARG A 91 5.95 -7.77 -13.26
C ARG A 91 4.58 -7.71 -12.59
N LEU A 92 4.38 -6.85 -11.59
CA LEU A 92 3.10 -6.68 -10.92
C LEU A 92 2.00 -6.24 -11.89
N LEU A 93 2.28 -5.25 -12.74
CA LEU A 93 1.34 -4.77 -13.75
C LEU A 93 0.99 -5.85 -14.78
N HIS A 94 1.97 -6.67 -15.21
CA HIS A 94 1.72 -7.80 -16.12
C HIS A 94 0.89 -8.92 -15.50
N HIS A 95 0.90 -9.04 -14.16
CA HIS A 95 0.06 -10.01 -13.44
C HIS A 95 -1.33 -9.48 -13.10
N GLY A 96 -1.64 -8.23 -13.48
CA GLY A 96 -2.99 -7.66 -13.38
C GLY A 96 -3.19 -6.64 -12.26
N ALA A 97 -2.12 -6.15 -11.62
CA ALA A 97 -2.24 -4.97 -10.77
C ALA A 97 -2.52 -3.73 -11.63
N ASP A 98 -3.43 -2.86 -11.19
CA ASP A 98 -3.71 -1.56 -11.82
C ASP A 98 -2.75 -0.49 -11.32
N LYS A 99 -2.36 -0.58 -10.06
CA LYS A 99 -1.45 0.35 -9.39
C LYS A 99 -0.41 -0.41 -8.59
N VAL A 100 0.77 0.20 -8.44
CA VAL A 100 1.86 -0.37 -7.64
C VAL A 100 2.25 0.61 -6.53
N SER A 101 2.28 0.10 -5.29
CA SER A 101 2.67 0.87 -4.11
C SER A 101 4.13 0.63 -3.75
N ILE A 102 4.89 1.71 -3.58
CA ILE A 102 6.32 1.70 -3.29
C ILE A 102 6.54 2.46 -1.97
N ASN A 103 7.28 1.87 -1.04
CA ASN A 103 7.66 2.50 0.23
C ASN A 103 9.20 2.66 0.30
N THR A 104 9.89 1.78 0.99
CA THR A 104 11.32 1.86 1.32
C THR A 104 12.20 2.21 0.12
N ALA A 105 11.98 1.58 -1.04
CA ALA A 105 12.79 1.82 -2.23
C ALA A 105 12.67 3.25 -2.77
N ALA A 106 11.51 3.89 -2.61
CA ALA A 106 11.32 5.28 -3.00
C ALA A 106 12.03 6.25 -2.03
N VAL A 107 12.11 5.90 -0.75
CA VAL A 107 12.88 6.66 0.26
C VAL A 107 14.39 6.53 0.02
N GLU A 108 14.87 5.33 -0.29
CA GLU A 108 16.29 5.06 -0.55
C GLU A 108 16.77 5.61 -1.90
N ASN A 109 15.88 5.66 -2.88
CA ASN A 109 16.16 6.17 -4.22
C ASN A 109 14.94 6.85 -4.82
N ILE A 110 14.84 8.14 -4.57
CA ILE A 110 13.67 8.93 -4.98
C ILE A 110 13.53 9.04 -6.52
N ASP A 111 14.61 8.90 -7.27
CA ASP A 111 14.59 8.87 -8.74
C ASP A 111 13.75 7.70 -9.29
N LEU A 112 13.54 6.65 -8.50
CA LEU A 112 12.67 5.54 -8.86
C LEU A 112 11.25 6.02 -9.13
N VAL A 113 10.75 6.99 -8.36
CA VAL A 113 9.40 7.56 -8.50
C VAL A 113 9.26 8.22 -9.88
N ALA A 114 10.20 9.12 -10.23
CA ALA A 114 10.18 9.82 -11.50
C ALA A 114 10.29 8.86 -12.70
N LYS A 115 11.18 7.86 -12.61
CA LYS A 115 11.36 6.85 -13.65
C LYS A 115 10.11 5.99 -13.82
N ALA A 116 9.49 5.57 -12.72
CA ALA A 116 8.26 4.77 -12.74
C ALA A 116 7.08 5.57 -13.30
N ALA A 117 6.87 6.80 -12.84
CA ALA A 117 5.81 7.68 -13.32
C ALA A 117 5.96 8.02 -14.83
N LYS A 118 7.20 8.25 -15.28
CA LYS A 118 7.48 8.48 -16.71
C LYS A 118 7.17 7.24 -17.57
N LYS A 119 7.43 6.05 -17.06
CA LYS A 119 7.28 4.80 -17.84
C LYS A 119 5.85 4.28 -17.84
N TYR A 120 5.14 4.37 -16.71
CA TYR A 120 3.83 3.74 -16.53
C TYR A 120 2.67 4.72 -16.33
N GLY A 121 2.96 6.01 -16.20
CA GLY A 121 1.99 7.06 -15.87
C GLY A 121 1.82 7.26 -14.36
N SER A 122 1.50 8.50 -13.98
CA SER A 122 1.33 8.88 -12.57
C SER A 122 0.22 8.09 -11.88
N SER A 123 -0.89 7.85 -12.55
CA SER A 123 -2.04 7.13 -11.98
C SER A 123 -1.73 5.70 -11.55
N THR A 124 -0.64 5.12 -12.03
CA THR A 124 -0.19 3.76 -11.71
C THR A 124 0.71 3.71 -10.47
N ILE A 125 1.29 4.86 -10.09
CA ILE A 125 2.30 4.92 -9.02
C ILE A 125 1.70 5.48 -7.74
N VAL A 126 1.72 4.66 -6.71
CA VAL A 126 1.32 4.98 -5.34
C VAL A 126 2.57 4.99 -4.46
N ILE A 127 2.74 6.02 -3.65
CA ILE A 127 3.84 6.06 -2.67
C ILE A 127 3.24 5.81 -1.28
N ALA A 128 3.66 4.71 -0.64
CA ALA A 128 3.30 4.40 0.72
C ALA A 128 4.22 5.16 1.69
N VAL A 129 3.60 5.81 2.67
CA VAL A 129 4.28 6.65 3.66
C VAL A 129 3.83 6.23 5.06
N ASP A 130 4.69 5.56 5.80
CA ASP A 130 4.46 5.22 7.19
C ASP A 130 4.96 6.40 8.04
N ALA A 131 4.03 7.18 8.58
CA ALA A 131 4.34 8.40 9.32
C ALA A 131 4.08 8.22 10.81
N LYS A 132 5.04 8.63 11.64
CA LYS A 132 4.93 8.65 13.09
C LYS A 132 5.17 10.06 13.63
N LYS A 133 4.35 10.46 14.59
CA LYS A 133 4.41 11.80 15.18
C LYS A 133 5.76 12.04 15.85
N ASN A 134 6.36 13.17 15.53
CA ASN A 134 7.61 13.66 16.13
C ASN A 134 7.41 15.10 16.60
N GLY A 135 6.90 15.28 17.84
CA GLY A 135 6.53 16.59 18.37
C GLY A 135 5.08 17.00 18.08
N ASP A 136 4.75 18.30 18.21
CA ASP A 136 3.35 18.74 18.16
C ASP A 136 2.77 18.85 16.75
N LYS A 137 3.59 19.14 15.75
CA LYS A 137 3.13 19.42 14.37
C LYS A 137 4.04 18.82 13.29
N SER A 138 4.84 17.80 13.62
CA SER A 138 5.73 17.14 12.69
C SER A 138 5.59 15.62 12.76
N TRP A 139 5.87 14.96 11.66
CA TRP A 139 5.86 13.50 11.53
C TRP A 139 7.09 13.08 10.74
N ASN A 140 7.80 12.09 11.25
CA ASN A 140 8.88 11.47 10.52
C ASN A 140 8.40 10.22 9.79
N ILE A 141 8.96 9.96 8.62
CA ILE A 141 8.67 8.71 7.89
C ILE A 141 9.49 7.56 8.43
N PHE A 142 8.92 6.38 8.32
CA PHE A 142 9.53 5.11 8.67
C PHE A 142 9.62 4.23 7.42
N THR A 143 10.62 3.37 7.40
CA THR A 143 10.85 2.41 6.32
C THR A 143 10.84 0.98 6.85
N HIS A 144 10.98 -0.02 5.95
CA HIS A 144 11.03 -1.44 6.30
C HIS A 144 9.80 -1.91 7.11
N GLY A 145 8.59 -1.51 6.67
CA GLY A 145 7.36 -1.84 7.37
C GLY A 145 7.29 -1.22 8.77
N GLY A 146 7.65 0.06 8.88
CA GLY A 146 7.59 0.81 10.14
C GLY A 146 8.71 0.51 11.15
N ARG A 147 9.69 -0.32 10.79
CA ARG A 147 10.73 -0.77 11.74
C ARG A 147 11.93 0.16 11.83
N LYS A 148 12.24 0.92 10.79
CA LYS A 148 13.42 1.79 10.72
C LYS A 148 13.00 3.25 10.63
N PRO A 149 13.27 4.08 11.67
CA PRO A 149 13.01 5.51 11.64
C PRO A 149 13.93 6.21 10.65
N THR A 150 13.46 7.34 10.12
CA THR A 150 14.27 8.29 9.36
C THR A 150 14.12 9.69 9.95
N ASP A 151 15.00 10.62 9.54
CA ASP A 151 14.89 12.04 9.90
C ASP A 151 14.13 12.86 8.84
N ILE A 152 13.42 12.19 7.93
CA ILE A 152 12.71 12.84 6.82
C ILE A 152 11.31 13.24 7.29
N ASP A 153 10.97 14.51 7.09
CA ASP A 153 9.61 15.01 7.36
C ASP A 153 8.61 14.43 6.37
N ALA A 154 7.49 13.90 6.89
CA ALA A 154 6.50 13.23 6.08
C ALA A 154 5.78 14.17 5.09
N LEU A 155 5.53 15.43 5.48
CA LEU A 155 4.85 16.39 4.61
C LEU A 155 5.76 16.83 3.46
N GLU A 156 7.02 17.16 3.77
CA GLU A 156 8.00 17.54 2.75
C GLU A 156 8.22 16.40 1.74
N TYR A 157 8.35 15.17 2.23
CA TYR A 157 8.49 14.00 1.38
C TYR A 157 7.26 13.75 0.50
N CYS A 158 6.04 13.87 1.03
CA CYS A 158 4.81 13.75 0.23
C CYS A 158 4.75 14.78 -0.91
N ILE A 159 5.17 16.02 -0.63
CA ILE A 159 5.24 17.09 -1.65
C ILE A 159 6.28 16.73 -2.72
N GLU A 160 7.44 16.26 -2.31
CA GLU A 160 8.53 15.90 -3.20
C GLU A 160 8.14 14.75 -4.14
N VAL A 161 7.61 13.64 -3.63
CA VAL A 161 7.19 12.50 -4.47
C VAL A 161 6.02 12.85 -5.39
N ALA A 162 5.11 13.72 -4.96
CA ALA A 162 4.03 14.22 -5.82
C ALA A 162 4.59 15.03 -7.00
N ASN A 163 5.57 15.90 -6.75
CA ASN A 163 6.24 16.68 -7.81
C ASN A 163 7.03 15.77 -8.77
N LEU A 164 7.53 14.63 -8.30
CA LEU A 164 8.20 13.63 -9.13
C LEU A 164 7.24 12.74 -9.94
N GLY A 165 5.93 12.89 -9.72
CA GLY A 165 4.90 12.24 -10.52
C GLY A 165 4.20 11.07 -9.85
N ALA A 166 4.29 10.91 -8.53
CA ALA A 166 3.42 9.99 -7.81
C ALA A 166 1.96 10.45 -7.97
N GLY A 167 1.07 9.53 -8.34
CA GLY A 167 -0.34 9.84 -8.54
C GLY A 167 -1.15 9.79 -7.26
N GLU A 168 -0.75 8.96 -6.31
CA GLU A 168 -1.43 8.79 -5.04
C GLU A 168 -0.44 8.59 -3.89
N ILE A 169 -0.85 8.98 -2.69
CA ILE A 169 -0.14 8.73 -1.43
C ILE A 169 -0.98 7.78 -0.58
N LEU A 170 -0.41 6.65 -0.18
CA LEU A 170 -0.97 5.74 0.81
C LEU A 170 -0.35 6.07 2.17
N LEU A 171 -1.05 6.89 2.94
CA LEU A 171 -0.54 7.38 4.23
C LEU A 171 -1.00 6.48 5.38
N THR A 172 -0.04 5.93 6.13
CA THR A 172 -0.28 5.20 7.38
C THR A 172 0.12 6.07 8.58
N SER A 173 -0.82 6.31 9.49
CA SER A 173 -0.51 6.89 10.79
C SER A 173 -0.11 5.80 11.77
N MET A 174 1.19 5.61 11.99
CA MET A 174 1.71 4.55 12.87
C MET A 174 1.27 4.71 14.33
N ASP A 175 0.99 5.93 14.78
CA ASP A 175 0.50 6.19 16.12
C ASP A 175 -0.93 5.71 16.33
N ARG A 176 -1.64 5.43 15.24
CA ARG A 176 -3.07 5.11 15.26
C ARG A 176 -3.41 3.86 14.47
N ASP A 177 -2.42 3.13 14.00
CA ASP A 177 -2.61 1.91 13.24
C ASP A 177 -3.37 0.86 14.07
N CYS A 178 -4.35 0.22 13.43
CA CYS A 178 -5.22 -0.78 14.05
C CYS A 178 -6.04 -0.32 15.28
N LEU A 179 -6.14 0.99 15.54
CA LEU A 179 -6.97 1.51 16.63
C LEU A 179 -8.35 1.95 16.09
N LEU A 180 -9.41 1.57 16.79
CA LEU A 180 -10.81 1.85 16.38
C LEU A 180 -11.18 3.35 16.34
N TYR A 181 -10.34 4.24 16.87
CA TYR A 181 -10.55 5.68 16.95
C TYR A 181 -9.49 6.49 16.20
N THR A 182 -9.00 5.96 15.09
CA THR A 182 -7.90 6.59 14.33
C THR A 182 -8.28 7.88 13.63
N SER A 183 -9.46 7.95 13.09
CA SER A 183 -10.09 9.20 12.65
C SER A 183 -11.59 9.00 12.65
N PRO A 184 -12.38 10.03 12.99
CA PRO A 184 -13.82 9.90 12.90
C PRO A 184 -14.19 9.60 11.46
N SER A 185 -14.80 8.44 11.25
CA SER A 185 -15.45 8.11 9.98
C SER A 185 -16.50 9.17 9.65
N PRO A 186 -16.75 9.48 8.38
CA PRO A 186 -17.89 10.33 8.02
C PRO A 186 -19.23 9.82 8.57
N ARG A 187 -19.30 8.54 8.99
CA ARG A 187 -20.47 7.98 9.67
C ARG A 187 -20.54 8.35 11.15
N ASP A 188 -19.41 8.63 11.77
CA ASP A 188 -19.32 8.96 13.21
C ASP A 188 -19.57 10.46 13.49
N GLN A 189 -19.78 11.25 12.45
CA GLN A 189 -20.04 12.69 12.52
C GLN A 189 -21.55 13.04 12.42
N ARG A 190 -22.43 12.05 12.60
CA ARG A 190 -23.89 12.26 12.61
C ARG A 190 -24.45 12.32 14.01
#